data_d8d7ee1d06fcd476cf645639969e544c
#
_entry.id   d8d7ee1d06fcd476cf645639969e544c
#
_cell.length_a   1.000
_cell.length_b   1.000
_cell.length_c   1.000
_cell.angle_alpha   90.00
_cell.angle_beta   90.00
_cell.angle_gamma   90.00
#
_symmetry.space_group_name_H-M   'P 1'
#
loop_
_entity.id
_entity.type
_entity.pdbx_description
1 polymer ?
#
loop_
_entity_poly.entity_id
_entity_poly.type
_entity_poly.pdbx_seq_one_letter_code
_entity_poly.pdbx_strand_id
1 'polypeptide(L)' 'MESQANCPYCGEPVVLDVDLSGGRDQTYEEDCPVCCRTWIVHAVEEEPGGFAVAVARQDD' A
#
# COMPACT_ATOMS: atom_id res chain seq x y z
N MET A 1 5.72 6.12 8.18
CA MET A 1 6.04 4.71 8.45
C MET A 1 6.23 4.00 7.12
N GLU A 2 7.32 3.27 7.02
CA GLU A 2 7.58 2.50 5.81
C GLU A 2 7.01 1.09 5.94
N SER A 3 6.39 0.62 4.87
CA SER A 3 5.82 -0.71 4.82
C SER A 3 6.17 -1.35 3.50
N GLN A 4 6.35 -2.65 3.50
CA GLN A 4 6.69 -3.37 2.28
C GLN A 4 5.51 -4.19 1.81
N ALA A 5 5.20 -4.09 0.53
CA ALA A 5 4.14 -4.87 -0.08
C ALA A 5 4.59 -5.36 -1.44
N ASN A 6 3.92 -6.39 -1.94
CA ASN A 6 4.23 -6.91 -3.26
C ASN A 6 3.22 -6.40 -4.27
N CYS A 7 3.72 -5.95 -5.42
CA CYS A 7 2.86 -5.49 -6.48
C CYS A 7 1.86 -6.59 -6.87
N PRO A 8 0.55 -6.27 -6.95
CA PRO A 8 -0.45 -7.28 -7.27
C PRO A 8 -0.42 -7.75 -8.73
N TYR A 9 0.36 -7.09 -9.57
CA TYR A 9 0.48 -7.45 -10.98
C TYR A 9 1.73 -8.27 -11.25
N CYS A 10 2.90 -7.77 -10.83
CA CYS A 10 4.16 -8.44 -11.17
C CYS A 10 4.82 -9.13 -9.99
N GLY A 11 4.35 -8.89 -8.77
CA GLY A 11 4.89 -9.53 -7.58
C GLY A 11 6.15 -8.92 -7.01
N GLU A 12 6.63 -7.83 -7.58
CA GLU A 12 7.86 -7.19 -7.10
C GLU A 12 7.62 -6.52 -5.74
N PRO A 13 8.59 -6.61 -4.83
CA PRO A 13 8.46 -5.93 -3.54
C PRO A 13 8.60 -4.42 -3.74
N VAL A 14 7.68 -3.68 -3.13
CA VAL A 14 7.64 -2.23 -3.22
C VAL A 14 7.56 -1.68 -1.81
N VAL A 15 8.36 -0.65 -1.53
CA VAL A 15 8.31 0.03 -0.24
C VAL A 15 7.28 1.15 -0.31
N LEU A 16 6.37 1.15 0.64
CA LEU A 16 5.31 2.14 0.72
C LEU A 16 5.55 3.03 1.92
N ASP A 17 5.23 4.31 1.76
CA ASP A 17 5.37 5.29 2.83
C ASP A 17 3.97 5.64 3.34
N VAL A 18 3.62 5.12 4.51
CA VAL A 18 2.32 5.36 5.12
C VAL A 18 2.42 6.57 6.03
N ASP A 19 1.52 7.52 5.82
CA ASP A 19 1.49 8.77 6.59
C ASP A 19 0.76 8.54 7.90
N LEU A 20 1.50 8.54 9.00
CA LEU A 20 0.93 8.29 10.33
C LEU A 20 -0.05 9.37 10.76
N SER A 21 0.08 10.58 10.19
CA SER A 21 -0.80 11.67 10.53
C SER A 21 -2.03 11.75 9.62
N GLY A 22 -2.14 10.87 8.64
CA GLY A 22 -3.20 10.89 7.66
C GLY A 22 -4.49 10.19 8.06
N GLY A 23 -4.56 9.69 9.29
CA GLY A 23 -5.75 9.03 9.77
C GLY A 23 -5.56 7.53 9.97
N ARG A 24 -6.60 6.89 10.46
CA ARG A 24 -6.55 5.47 10.83
C ARG A 24 -6.88 4.55 9.66
N ASP A 25 -7.49 5.09 8.62
CA ASP A 25 -7.89 4.34 7.44
C ASP A 25 -7.52 5.16 6.23
N GLN A 26 -6.55 4.69 5.46
CA GLN A 26 -6.05 5.41 4.31
C GLN A 26 -6.13 4.53 3.08
N THR A 27 -6.66 5.09 2.01
CA THR A 27 -6.72 4.40 0.72
C THR A 27 -6.15 5.34 -0.33
N TYR A 28 -5.19 4.86 -1.10
CA TYR A 28 -4.56 5.69 -2.12
C TYR A 28 -4.02 4.80 -3.24
N GLU A 29 -3.62 5.45 -4.33
CA GLU A 29 -3.06 4.76 -5.48
C GLU A 29 -1.56 4.85 -5.48
N GLU A 30 -0.92 3.79 -5.95
CA GLU A 30 0.53 3.71 -6.03
C GLU A 30 0.92 3.10 -7.35
N ASP A 31 2.00 3.57 -7.93
CA ASP A 31 2.51 3.05 -9.19
C ASP A 31 3.66 2.09 -8.93
N CYS A 32 3.61 0.94 -9.59
CA CYS A 32 4.71 -0.01 -9.49
C CYS A 32 5.90 0.51 -10.29
N PRO A 33 7.11 0.56 -9.69
CA PRO A 33 8.29 1.04 -10.42
C PRO A 33 8.82 0.04 -11.46
N VAL A 34 8.32 -1.19 -11.43
CA VAL A 34 8.81 -2.24 -12.33
C VAL A 34 7.87 -2.42 -13.52
N CYS A 35 6.59 -2.66 -13.26
CA CYS A 35 5.63 -2.90 -14.35
C CYS A 35 4.84 -1.65 -14.74
N CYS A 36 5.00 -0.57 -14.00
CA CYS A 36 4.37 0.73 -14.28
C CYS A 36 2.85 0.71 -14.22
N ARG A 37 2.28 -0.24 -13.51
CA ARG A 37 0.84 -0.31 -13.35
C ARG A 37 0.42 0.32 -12.04
N THR A 38 -0.73 0.98 -12.05
CA THR A 38 -1.30 1.60 -10.86
C THR A 38 -2.15 0.59 -10.11
N TRP A 39 -2.01 0.57 -8.79
CA TRP A 39 -2.79 -0.32 -7.94
C TRP A 39 -3.20 0.42 -6.68
N ILE A 40 -4.10 -0.18 -5.92
CA ILE A 40 -4.70 0.46 -4.75
C ILE A 40 -4.02 -0.05 -3.49
N VAL A 41 -3.67 0.88 -2.62
CA VAL A 41 -3.10 0.58 -1.31
C VAL A 41 -4.11 0.97 -0.25
N HIS A 42 -4.39 0.04 0.66
CA HIS A 42 -5.28 0.29 1.77
C HIS A 42 -4.52 0.03 3.06
N ALA A 43 -4.31 1.09 3.83
CA ALA A 43 -3.58 1.03 5.10
C ALA A 43 -4.54 1.34 6.23
N VAL A 44 -4.66 0.42 7.17
CA VAL A 44 -5.56 0.55 8.31
C VAL A 44 -4.74 0.45 9.58
N GLU A 45 -4.99 1.37 10.50
CA GLU A 45 -4.29 1.37 11.79
C GLU A 45 -4.77 0.21 12.64
N GLU A 46 -3.82 -0.54 13.16
CA GLU A 46 -4.08 -1.62 14.10
C GLU A 46 -3.40 -1.32 15.42
N GLU A 47 -4.01 -1.75 16.50
CA GLU A 47 -3.41 -1.58 17.82
C GLU A 47 -2.42 -2.71 18.06
N PRO A 48 -1.34 -2.38 18.74
CA PRO A 48 -0.97 -1.11 19.40
C PRO A 48 -0.05 -0.23 18.54
N GLY A 49 -0.58 0.49 17.58
CA GLY A 49 0.21 1.51 16.89
C GLY A 49 0.87 1.08 15.60
N GLY A 50 0.44 -0.02 15.02
CA GLY A 50 0.92 -0.46 13.72
C GLY A 50 -0.10 -0.22 12.63
N PHE A 51 0.27 -0.56 11.40
CA PHE A 51 -0.64 -0.49 10.26
C PHE A 51 -0.66 -1.82 9.53
N ALA A 52 -1.86 -2.25 9.15
CA ALA A 52 -2.04 -3.35 8.23
C ALA A 52 -2.17 -2.77 6.83
N VAL A 53 -1.36 -3.26 5.90
CA VAL A 53 -1.35 -2.75 4.53
C VAL A 53 -1.78 -3.85 3.59
N ALA A 54 -2.78 -3.56 2.77
CA ALA A 54 -3.27 -4.47 1.74
C ALA A 54 -3.19 -3.78 0.40
N VAL A 55 -2.96 -4.57 -0.64
CA VAL A 55 -2.90 -4.03 -2.00
C VAL A 55 -3.86 -4.79 -2.88
N ALA A 56 -4.40 -4.11 -3.90
CA ALA A 56 -5.36 -4.71 -4.81
C ALA A 56 -5.16 -4.13 -6.21
N ARG A 57 -5.50 -4.92 -7.21
CA ARG A 57 -5.44 -4.45 -8.59
C ARG A 57 -6.59 -3.49 -8.85
N GLN A 58 -6.28 -2.44 -9.59
CA GLN A 58 -7.24 -1.37 -9.83
C GLN A 58 -8.34 -1.78 -10.80
N ASP A 59 -8.01 -2.60 -11.75
CA ASP A 59 -8.94 -2.99 -12.81
C ASP A 59 -9.59 -4.35 -12.57
N ASP A 60 -9.60 -4.78 -11.36
CA ASP A 60 -10.11 -6.09 -10.98
C ASP A 60 -11.62 -6.12 -10.82
#